data_8f2ec105acd9ef8e1ae24e1c07effd34
#
_entry.id   8f2ec105acd9ef8e1ae24e1c07effd34
#
_cell.length_a   1.000
_cell.length_b   1.000
_cell.length_c   1.000
_cell.angle_alpha   90.00
_cell.angle_beta   90.00
_cell.angle_gamma   90.00
#
_symmetry.space_group_name_H-M   'P 1'
#
loop_
_entity.id
_entity.type
_entity.pdbx_description
1 polymer ?
#
loop_
_entity_poly.entity_id
_entity_poly.type
_entity_poly.pdbx_seq_one_letter_code
_entity_poly.pdbx_strand_id
1 'polypeptide(L)'
;MNFQLNDEQRQLQDSVRRVLADHCDFEKRRAIVAGAEGRSAELFGRLAELGVTGLLVPEAQGGFGGRAEDMAAVMQACGASLTVEPVLASAVLGTTALKLAGGPAATALLPELALGRTVVAWAHDEAGTRHADLWVETRAERGTGGWRLSGTKLPVISGPQAKHFVVSARTAGTPDAAEGLALFLVEAGAQGGARRDYRLVDDTPASELSLTAVPALCLAEGGEASRVLAGVAAAGIAALCADMVGAAEAAYRLALDYLNVRKQFGRVIGENQALRHRAADMLVSLETARSMAMAAAVAADRPDADDSAADLLRAKLIVGRHARQVCQHAIQCHGGIGMTEEYAVGHCLRRVHVADHLFGDADAQARRLAALA
;
A
#
# COMPACT_ATOMS: atom_id res chain seq x y z
N MET A 1 -19.31 15.74 -5.20
CA MET A 1 -18.04 15.02 -5.35
C MET A 1 -17.88 14.65 -6.82
N ASN A 2 -16.77 14.99 -7.47
CA ASN A 2 -16.52 14.59 -8.86
C ASN A 2 -15.71 13.27 -8.81
N PHE A 3 -16.28 12.19 -9.33
CA PHE A 3 -15.62 10.87 -9.37
C PHE A 3 -14.71 10.66 -10.59
N GLN A 4 -14.39 11.72 -11.31
CA GLN A 4 -13.50 11.66 -12.47
C GLN A 4 -12.16 12.32 -12.14
N LEU A 5 -11.09 11.70 -12.60
CA LEU A 5 -9.75 12.32 -12.56
C LEU A 5 -9.78 13.65 -13.33
N ASN A 6 -9.16 14.67 -12.79
CA ASN A 6 -8.89 15.91 -13.53
C ASN A 6 -7.82 15.66 -14.62
N ASP A 7 -7.54 16.64 -15.45
CA ASP A 7 -6.64 16.48 -16.59
C ASP A 7 -5.18 16.21 -16.14
N GLU A 8 -4.73 16.83 -15.07
CA GLU A 8 -3.38 16.63 -14.50
C GLU A 8 -3.23 15.21 -13.92
N GLN A 9 -4.20 14.75 -13.14
CA GLN A 9 -4.24 13.39 -12.59
C GLN A 9 -4.27 12.34 -13.69
N ARG A 10 -5.04 12.58 -14.75
CA ARG A 10 -5.11 11.68 -15.90
C ARG A 10 -3.80 11.62 -16.65
N GLN A 11 -3.17 12.77 -16.90
CA GLN A 11 -1.86 12.85 -17.56
C GLN A 11 -0.76 12.16 -16.75
N LEU A 12 -0.75 12.34 -15.41
CA LEU A 12 0.17 11.65 -14.51
C LEU A 12 -0.06 10.14 -14.57
N GLN A 13 -1.31 9.69 -14.43
CA GLN A 13 -1.66 8.27 -14.49
C GLN A 13 -1.21 7.63 -15.81
N ASP A 14 -1.47 8.29 -16.94
CA ASP A 14 -1.10 7.79 -18.27
C ASP A 14 0.42 7.72 -18.46
N SER A 15 1.16 8.68 -17.89
CA SER A 15 2.62 8.68 -17.90
C SER A 15 3.19 7.53 -17.07
N VAL A 16 2.65 7.31 -15.87
CA VAL A 16 3.03 6.17 -15.01
C VAL A 16 2.67 4.84 -15.68
N ARG A 17 1.47 4.71 -16.24
CA ARG A 17 1.05 3.51 -16.99
C ARG A 17 1.99 3.17 -18.14
N ARG A 18 2.46 4.18 -18.88
CA ARG A 18 3.41 4.00 -19.99
C ARG A 18 4.75 3.47 -19.49
N VAL A 19 5.33 4.09 -18.46
CA VAL A 19 6.59 3.62 -17.87
C VAL A 19 6.44 2.18 -17.32
N LEU A 20 5.33 1.87 -16.66
CA LEU A 20 5.09 0.52 -16.15
C LEU A 20 4.87 -0.49 -17.27
N ALA A 21 4.17 -0.14 -18.36
CA ALA A 21 4.02 -1.01 -19.52
C ALA A 21 5.37 -1.31 -20.20
N ASP A 22 6.25 -0.30 -20.28
CA ASP A 22 7.55 -0.43 -20.92
C ASP A 22 8.57 -1.20 -20.07
N HIS A 23 8.49 -1.14 -18.72
CA HIS A 23 9.51 -1.65 -17.81
C HIS A 23 9.01 -2.71 -16.82
N CYS A 24 7.71 -2.93 -16.69
CA CYS A 24 7.08 -3.83 -15.73
C CYS A 24 5.85 -4.56 -16.31
N ASP A 25 5.91 -4.97 -17.59
CA ASP A 25 4.95 -5.94 -18.10
C ASP A 25 5.07 -7.26 -17.32
N PHE A 26 4.15 -8.18 -17.50
CA PHE A 26 4.08 -9.39 -16.68
C PHE A 26 5.38 -10.22 -16.72
N GLU A 27 6.01 -10.38 -17.89
CA GLU A 27 7.25 -11.14 -18.02
C GLU A 27 8.46 -10.40 -17.40
N LYS A 28 8.56 -9.08 -17.60
CA LYS A 28 9.58 -8.26 -16.95
C LYS A 28 9.40 -8.25 -15.43
N ARG A 29 8.15 -8.15 -14.96
CA ARG A 29 7.86 -8.27 -13.54
C ARG A 29 8.34 -9.61 -12.96
N ARG A 30 8.08 -10.72 -13.65
CA ARG A 30 8.57 -12.04 -13.22
C ARG A 30 10.09 -12.07 -13.13
N ALA A 31 10.78 -11.48 -14.09
CA ALA A 31 12.23 -11.37 -14.08
C ALA A 31 12.74 -10.49 -12.92
N ILE A 32 12.10 -9.33 -12.68
CA ILE A 32 12.39 -8.45 -11.53
C ILE A 32 12.25 -9.23 -10.21
N VAL A 33 11.13 -9.90 -10.03
CA VAL A 33 10.84 -10.67 -8.80
C VAL A 33 11.85 -11.83 -8.63
N ALA A 34 12.23 -12.52 -9.71
CA ALA A 34 13.21 -13.60 -9.64
C ALA A 34 14.64 -13.11 -9.37
N GLY A 35 14.92 -11.83 -9.57
CA GLY A 35 16.21 -11.22 -9.30
C GLY A 35 16.59 -11.22 -7.80
N ALA A 36 17.87 -11.06 -7.51
CA ALA A 36 18.41 -11.13 -6.15
C ALA A 36 17.80 -10.08 -5.20
N GLU A 37 17.51 -8.87 -5.69
CA GLU A 37 16.90 -7.79 -4.89
C GLU A 37 15.37 -7.88 -4.85
N GLY A 38 14.73 -8.66 -5.74
CA GLY A 38 13.27 -8.76 -5.87
C GLY A 38 12.58 -7.45 -6.26
N ARG A 39 13.34 -6.49 -6.81
CA ARG A 39 12.89 -5.19 -7.30
C ARG A 39 13.78 -4.71 -8.45
N SER A 40 13.37 -3.63 -9.14
CA SER A 40 14.17 -2.92 -10.12
C SER A 40 14.51 -1.50 -9.63
N ALA A 41 15.79 -1.27 -9.30
CA ALA A 41 16.26 0.07 -8.96
C ALA A 41 16.08 1.06 -10.14
N GLU A 42 16.24 0.58 -11.38
CA GLU A 42 16.01 1.36 -12.60
C GLU A 42 14.55 1.81 -12.69
N LEU A 43 13.59 0.89 -12.54
CA LEU A 43 12.16 1.23 -12.58
C LEU A 43 11.79 2.24 -11.49
N PHE A 44 12.28 2.02 -10.26
CA PHE A 44 12.04 2.97 -9.17
C PHE A 44 12.63 4.35 -9.47
N GLY A 45 13.83 4.42 -10.06
CA GLY A 45 14.44 5.67 -10.52
C GLY A 45 13.58 6.39 -11.57
N ARG A 46 13.04 5.65 -12.56
CA ARG A 46 12.12 6.22 -13.57
C ARG A 46 10.83 6.75 -12.97
N LEU A 47 10.27 6.06 -11.96
CA LEU A 47 9.11 6.56 -11.22
C LEU A 47 9.45 7.84 -10.43
N ALA A 48 10.67 7.94 -9.89
CA ALA A 48 11.14 9.15 -9.23
C ALA A 48 11.32 10.30 -10.22
N GLU A 49 11.86 10.07 -11.41
CA GLU A 49 11.98 11.06 -12.50
C GLU A 49 10.61 11.59 -12.95
N LEU A 50 9.55 10.77 -12.90
CA LEU A 50 8.17 11.19 -13.13
C LEU A 50 7.56 11.95 -11.93
N GLY A 51 8.28 12.10 -10.83
CA GLY A 51 7.80 12.78 -9.63
C GLY A 51 6.95 11.93 -8.68
N VAL A 52 6.78 10.63 -8.93
CA VAL A 52 5.95 9.75 -8.09
C VAL A 52 6.41 9.74 -6.64
N THR A 53 7.74 9.69 -6.40
CA THR A 53 8.30 9.65 -5.04
C THR A 53 8.18 10.99 -4.32
N GLY A 54 8.11 12.11 -5.06
CA GLY A 54 7.94 13.46 -4.53
C GLY A 54 6.50 13.94 -4.47
N LEU A 55 5.53 13.14 -4.94
CA LEU A 55 4.16 13.59 -5.12
C LEU A 55 3.53 14.11 -3.82
N LEU A 56 3.66 13.38 -2.71
CA LEU A 56 3.12 13.76 -1.40
C LEU A 56 4.09 14.60 -0.54
N VAL A 57 5.33 14.77 -0.98
CA VAL A 57 6.32 15.61 -0.28
C VAL A 57 5.92 17.08 -0.45
N PRO A 58 5.93 17.90 0.62
CA PRO A 58 5.62 19.32 0.52
C PRO A 58 6.58 20.08 -0.43
N GLU A 59 6.08 21.10 -1.11
CA GLU A 59 6.88 21.94 -2.02
C GLU A 59 8.10 22.53 -1.35
N ALA A 60 7.98 22.97 -0.08
CA ALA A 60 9.07 23.51 0.71
C ALA A 60 10.23 22.51 0.93
N GLN A 61 9.99 21.21 0.74
CA GLN A 61 10.99 20.15 0.81
C GLN A 61 11.26 19.51 -0.57
N GLY A 62 10.98 20.23 -1.65
CA GLY A 62 11.32 19.81 -3.01
C GLY A 62 10.37 18.79 -3.64
N GLY A 63 9.19 18.60 -3.09
CA GLY A 63 8.13 17.78 -3.66
C GLY A 63 7.06 18.61 -4.39
N PHE A 64 5.91 17.99 -4.63
CA PHE A 64 4.78 18.61 -5.37
C PHE A 64 3.61 19.02 -4.46
N GLY A 65 3.63 18.69 -3.17
CA GLY A 65 2.53 19.01 -2.25
C GLY A 65 1.20 18.37 -2.62
N GLY A 66 1.23 17.29 -3.39
CA GLY A 66 0.05 16.59 -3.90
C GLY A 66 -0.76 15.94 -2.78
N ARG A 67 -1.94 15.47 -3.14
CA ARG A 67 -2.97 14.96 -2.24
C ARG A 67 -3.14 13.45 -2.41
N ALA A 68 -3.91 12.82 -1.53
CA ALA A 68 -4.24 11.40 -1.63
C ALA A 68 -5.00 11.07 -2.93
N GLU A 69 -5.81 11.99 -3.44
CA GLU A 69 -6.47 11.85 -4.75
C GLU A 69 -5.47 11.73 -5.91
N ASP A 70 -4.37 12.48 -5.89
CA ASP A 70 -3.32 12.43 -6.91
C ASP A 70 -2.54 11.10 -6.82
N MET A 71 -2.21 10.70 -5.59
CA MET A 71 -1.51 9.44 -5.33
C MET A 71 -2.40 8.22 -5.68
N ALA A 72 -3.71 8.32 -5.53
CA ALA A 72 -4.63 7.25 -5.92
C ALA A 72 -4.56 6.94 -7.43
N ALA A 73 -4.39 7.97 -8.29
CA ALA A 73 -4.19 7.77 -9.72
C ALA A 73 -2.90 6.96 -10.02
N VAL A 74 -1.81 7.25 -9.31
CA VAL A 74 -0.54 6.51 -9.38
C VAL A 74 -0.70 5.08 -8.88
N MET A 75 -1.29 4.90 -7.70
CA MET A 75 -1.45 3.59 -7.07
C MET A 75 -2.35 2.66 -7.89
N GLN A 76 -3.38 3.18 -8.56
CA GLN A 76 -4.17 2.39 -9.49
C GLN A 76 -3.33 1.87 -10.66
N ALA A 77 -2.42 2.67 -11.21
CA ALA A 77 -1.50 2.22 -12.25
C ALA A 77 -0.52 1.16 -11.73
N CYS A 78 0.01 1.35 -10.51
CA CYS A 78 0.88 0.37 -9.84
C CYS A 78 0.17 -0.97 -9.61
N GLY A 79 -1.07 -0.96 -9.12
CA GLY A 79 -1.88 -2.16 -8.92
C GLY A 79 -2.16 -2.90 -10.22
N ALA A 80 -2.48 -2.18 -11.31
CA ALA A 80 -2.73 -2.77 -12.62
C ALA A 80 -1.49 -3.50 -13.20
N SER A 81 -0.29 -3.02 -12.90
CA SER A 81 0.99 -3.60 -13.34
C SER A 81 1.61 -4.54 -12.29
N LEU A 82 0.98 -4.71 -11.13
CA LEU A 82 1.46 -5.53 -10.02
C LEU A 82 2.88 -5.16 -9.59
N THR A 83 3.24 -3.87 -9.64
CA THR A 83 4.60 -3.41 -9.36
C THR A 83 4.99 -3.67 -7.89
N VAL A 84 6.26 -4.06 -7.67
CA VAL A 84 6.80 -4.40 -6.34
C VAL A 84 7.76 -3.35 -5.80
N GLU A 85 7.93 -2.24 -6.53
CA GLU A 85 8.74 -1.10 -6.12
C GLU A 85 8.17 -0.41 -4.86
N PRO A 86 8.99 0.22 -4.02
CA PRO A 86 8.59 0.72 -2.71
C PRO A 86 7.71 2.00 -2.76
N VAL A 87 6.76 2.09 -3.71
CA VAL A 87 5.86 3.25 -3.85
C VAL A 87 4.96 3.37 -2.62
N LEU A 88 4.23 2.30 -2.25
CA LEU A 88 3.40 2.30 -1.04
C LEU A 88 4.25 2.59 0.21
N ALA A 89 5.33 1.82 0.41
CA ALA A 89 6.10 1.91 1.65
C ALA A 89 6.76 3.27 1.85
N SER A 90 7.36 3.83 0.79
CA SER A 90 8.18 5.03 0.87
C SER A 90 7.45 6.29 0.43
N ALA A 91 6.89 6.31 -0.79
CA ALA A 91 6.23 7.51 -1.32
C ALA A 91 4.90 7.81 -0.61
N VAL A 92 4.22 6.79 -0.04
CA VAL A 92 2.98 6.99 0.73
C VAL A 92 3.25 6.97 2.22
N LEU A 93 3.59 5.81 2.81
CA LEU A 93 3.61 5.63 4.26
C LEU A 93 4.76 6.40 4.92
N GLY A 94 6.00 6.20 4.45
CA GLY A 94 7.19 6.87 4.98
C GLY A 94 7.13 8.39 4.83
N THR A 95 6.73 8.86 3.65
CA THR A 95 6.54 10.30 3.38
C THR A 95 5.47 10.90 4.29
N THR A 96 4.31 10.24 4.41
CA THR A 96 3.21 10.72 5.28
C THR A 96 3.64 10.77 6.74
N ALA A 97 4.32 9.72 7.23
CA ALA A 97 4.81 9.68 8.60
C ALA A 97 5.76 10.84 8.92
N LEU A 98 6.76 11.07 8.06
CA LEU A 98 7.73 12.16 8.24
C LEU A 98 7.08 13.53 8.08
N LYS A 99 6.22 13.72 7.07
CA LYS A 99 5.50 14.98 6.84
C LYS A 99 4.65 15.37 8.07
N LEU A 100 3.93 14.42 8.65
CA LEU A 100 3.07 14.67 9.80
C LEU A 100 3.84 14.82 11.12
N ALA A 101 4.94 14.11 11.31
CA ALA A 101 5.80 14.25 12.48
C ALA A 101 6.60 15.56 12.45
N GLY A 102 7.03 16.01 11.26
CA GLY A 102 7.82 17.22 11.12
C GLY A 102 9.22 17.11 11.72
N GLY A 103 9.80 18.26 12.08
CA GLY A 103 11.07 18.34 12.77
C GLY A 103 12.31 18.12 11.88
N PRO A 104 13.52 18.05 12.48
CA PRO A 104 14.78 18.01 11.73
C PRO A 104 14.95 16.75 10.86
N ALA A 105 14.45 15.59 11.33
CA ALA A 105 14.51 14.35 10.56
C ALA A 105 13.67 14.43 9.28
N ALA A 106 12.47 14.99 9.36
CA ALA A 106 11.62 15.23 8.19
C ALA A 106 12.29 16.20 7.20
N THR A 107 12.85 17.31 7.70
CA THR A 107 13.57 18.28 6.86
C THR A 107 14.74 17.65 6.12
N ALA A 108 15.44 16.71 6.73
CA ALA A 108 16.59 16.03 6.10
C ALA A 108 16.17 14.95 5.11
N LEU A 109 15.12 14.17 5.41
CA LEU A 109 14.78 12.97 4.64
C LEU A 109 13.77 13.20 3.53
N LEU A 110 12.82 14.15 3.68
CA LEU A 110 11.79 14.40 2.67
C LEU A 110 12.35 14.81 1.30
N PRO A 111 13.40 15.66 1.19
CA PRO A 111 14.03 15.93 -0.10
C PRO A 111 14.66 14.69 -0.75
N GLU A 112 15.28 13.83 0.04
CA GLU A 112 15.89 12.59 -0.46
C GLU A 112 14.84 11.56 -0.90
N LEU A 113 13.68 11.52 -0.20
CA LEU A 113 12.52 10.74 -0.62
C LEU A 113 11.95 11.26 -1.93
N ALA A 114 11.79 12.58 -2.06
CA ALA A 114 11.27 13.20 -3.29
C ALA A 114 12.08 12.83 -4.52
N LEU A 115 13.39 12.72 -4.37
CA LEU A 115 14.34 12.34 -5.43
C LEU A 115 14.49 10.82 -5.61
N GLY A 116 13.78 10.00 -4.83
CA GLY A 116 13.91 8.53 -4.87
C GLY A 116 15.28 7.99 -4.40
N ARG A 117 16.09 8.80 -3.72
CA ARG A 117 17.46 8.44 -3.27
C ARG A 117 17.48 7.64 -1.98
N THR A 118 16.42 7.71 -1.21
CA THR A 118 16.23 6.95 0.02
C THR A 118 14.87 6.30 0.04
N VAL A 119 14.76 5.22 0.81
CA VAL A 119 13.51 4.52 1.10
C VAL A 119 13.31 4.53 2.61
N VAL A 120 12.16 4.99 3.05
CA VAL A 120 11.73 4.96 4.45
C VAL A 120 10.54 4.01 4.56
N ALA A 121 10.66 2.94 5.34
CA ALA A 121 9.60 1.97 5.55
C ALA A 121 8.87 2.22 6.87
N TRP A 122 7.56 1.97 6.86
CA TRP A 122 6.70 1.99 8.02
C TRP A 122 6.75 0.65 8.75
N ALA A 123 7.13 0.64 10.02
CA ALA A 123 7.28 -0.53 10.86
C ALA A 123 6.37 -0.39 12.11
N HIS A 124 5.10 -0.77 11.95
CA HIS A 124 4.09 -0.67 13.00
C HIS A 124 3.58 -2.03 13.45
N ASP A 125 3.20 -2.88 12.50
CA ASP A 125 2.54 -4.16 12.78
C ASP A 125 3.46 -5.13 13.56
N GLU A 126 2.83 -5.94 14.40
CA GLU A 126 3.45 -6.97 15.24
C GLU A 126 2.61 -8.26 15.20
N ALA A 127 3.16 -9.39 15.59
CA ALA A 127 2.46 -10.68 15.55
C ALA A 127 1.14 -10.68 16.36
N GLY A 128 1.09 -9.91 17.44
CA GLY A 128 -0.08 -9.77 18.31
C GLY A 128 -1.15 -8.82 17.83
N THR A 129 -0.89 -7.99 16.80
CA THR A 129 -1.75 -6.84 16.40
C THR A 129 -3.17 -7.23 16.05
N ARG A 130 -3.39 -8.35 15.31
CA ARG A 130 -4.72 -8.84 14.89
C ARG A 130 -5.64 -7.72 14.39
N HIS A 131 -5.09 -6.77 13.63
CA HIS A 131 -5.77 -5.56 13.12
C HIS A 131 -6.20 -4.55 14.19
N ALA A 132 -5.63 -4.56 15.39
CA ALA A 132 -5.85 -3.54 16.41
C ALA A 132 -4.86 -2.38 16.19
N ASP A 133 -5.37 -1.20 15.80
CA ASP A 133 -4.54 -0.06 15.35
C ASP A 133 -3.57 0.47 16.40
N LEU A 134 -3.90 0.33 17.69
CA LEU A 134 -3.07 0.80 18.80
C LEU A 134 -2.19 -0.29 19.42
N TRP A 135 -2.25 -1.53 18.93
CA TRP A 135 -1.48 -2.63 19.50
C TRP A 135 -0.01 -2.50 19.17
N VAL A 136 0.81 -2.21 20.20
CA VAL A 136 2.27 -2.10 20.08
C VAL A 136 2.92 -2.72 21.32
N GLU A 137 3.65 -3.82 21.16
CA GLU A 137 4.41 -4.50 22.20
C GLU A 137 5.86 -3.99 22.29
N THR A 138 6.42 -3.50 21.16
CA THR A 138 7.75 -2.90 21.10
C THR A 138 7.91 -1.80 22.14
N ARG A 139 8.99 -1.86 22.94
CA ARG A 139 9.28 -0.91 24.01
C ARG A 139 10.34 0.08 23.62
N ALA A 140 10.17 1.33 24.09
CA ALA A 140 11.14 2.39 24.00
C ALA A 140 11.58 2.79 25.41
N GLU A 141 12.89 2.72 25.66
CA GLU A 141 13.51 3.09 26.94
C GLU A 141 14.46 4.28 26.74
N ARG A 142 14.38 5.26 27.63
CA ARG A 142 15.23 6.44 27.59
C ARG A 142 16.46 6.23 28.48
N GLY A 143 17.64 6.17 27.86
CA GLY A 143 18.92 6.08 28.55
C GLY A 143 19.74 7.37 28.44
N THR A 144 20.95 7.36 28.99
CA THR A 144 21.90 8.49 28.92
C THR A 144 22.34 8.85 27.50
N GLY A 145 22.22 7.92 26.53
CA GLY A 145 22.58 8.10 25.13
C GLY A 145 21.37 8.28 24.19
N GLY A 146 20.20 8.61 24.72
CA GLY A 146 18.97 8.75 23.91
C GLY A 146 18.04 7.57 24.05
N TRP A 147 17.12 7.41 23.09
CA TRP A 147 16.12 6.35 23.07
C TRP A 147 16.70 5.03 22.54
N ARG A 148 16.26 3.92 23.11
CA ARG A 148 16.56 2.56 22.66
C ARG A 148 15.29 1.76 22.51
N LEU A 149 15.17 1.01 21.39
CA LEU A 149 13.99 0.21 21.09
C LEU A 149 14.29 -1.28 21.24
N SER A 150 13.32 -2.02 21.81
CA SER A 150 13.37 -3.48 21.89
C SER A 150 12.00 -4.06 21.53
N GLY A 151 11.96 -5.01 20.60
CA GLY A 151 10.74 -5.64 20.10
C GLY A 151 10.89 -6.20 18.72
N THR A 152 9.76 -6.57 18.08
CA THR A 152 9.74 -7.14 16.72
C THR A 152 8.61 -6.55 15.91
N LYS A 153 8.90 -6.12 14.67
CA LYS A 153 7.92 -5.59 13.70
C LYS A 153 7.80 -6.52 12.50
N LEU A 154 6.57 -6.88 12.13
CA LEU A 154 6.26 -7.70 10.95
C LEU A 154 4.77 -7.64 10.58
N PRO A 155 4.44 -7.56 9.27
CA PRO A 155 5.35 -7.37 8.15
C PRO A 155 5.80 -5.91 8.01
N VAL A 156 7.07 -5.69 7.69
CA VAL A 156 7.58 -4.37 7.27
C VAL A 156 7.69 -4.38 5.75
N ILE A 157 6.74 -3.75 5.08
CA ILE A 157 6.67 -3.71 3.60
C ILE A 157 7.87 -2.94 3.05
N SER A 158 8.51 -3.49 2.01
CA SER A 158 9.74 -2.97 1.41
C SER A 158 10.89 -2.79 2.42
N GLY A 159 10.86 -3.54 3.52
CA GLY A 159 11.93 -3.56 4.51
C GLY A 159 13.32 -3.85 3.93
N PRO A 160 13.47 -4.78 2.94
CA PRO A 160 14.76 -5.04 2.30
C PRO A 160 15.40 -3.81 1.64
N GLN A 161 14.59 -2.88 1.14
CA GLN A 161 15.03 -1.67 0.42
C GLN A 161 15.22 -0.46 1.33
N ALA A 162 14.68 -0.51 2.56
CA ALA A 162 14.66 0.62 3.46
C ALA A 162 16.06 0.97 3.97
N LYS A 163 16.40 2.25 3.94
CA LYS A 163 17.55 2.84 4.64
C LYS A 163 17.17 3.33 6.03
N HIS A 164 15.89 3.61 6.24
CA HIS A 164 15.34 4.05 7.52
C HIS A 164 13.98 3.40 7.75
N PHE A 165 13.65 3.20 9.02
CA PHE A 165 12.36 2.71 9.47
C PHE A 165 11.71 3.73 10.40
N VAL A 166 10.44 4.05 10.16
CA VAL A 166 9.61 4.71 11.17
C VAL A 166 8.95 3.62 11.99
N VAL A 167 9.36 3.51 13.25
CA VAL A 167 8.98 2.42 14.16
C VAL A 167 8.06 2.96 15.24
N SER A 168 6.91 2.33 15.45
CA SER A 168 6.06 2.60 16.61
C SER A 168 6.56 1.81 17.83
N ALA A 169 6.57 2.45 19.00
CA ALA A 169 6.96 1.81 20.26
C ALA A 169 6.21 2.41 21.45
N ARG A 170 6.22 1.70 22.57
CA ARG A 170 5.63 2.16 23.84
C ARG A 170 6.70 2.69 24.77
N THR A 171 6.51 3.91 25.23
CA THR A 171 7.29 4.50 26.34
C THR A 171 6.70 4.14 27.71
N ALA A 172 5.42 3.79 27.75
CA ALA A 172 4.67 3.38 28.95
C ALA A 172 3.37 2.63 28.56
N GLY A 173 2.64 2.11 29.54
CA GLY A 173 1.32 1.51 29.37
C GLY A 173 1.33 0.06 28.83
N THR A 174 0.12 -0.47 28.62
CA THR A 174 -0.14 -1.77 27.99
C THR A 174 -0.06 -1.66 26.47
N PRO A 175 0.06 -2.77 25.71
CA PRO A 175 0.18 -2.74 24.25
C PRO A 175 -0.96 -2.02 23.52
N ASP A 176 -2.16 -2.03 24.08
CA ASP A 176 -3.39 -1.45 23.53
C ASP A 176 -3.76 -0.08 24.13
N ALA A 177 -2.95 0.45 25.07
CA ALA A 177 -3.24 1.73 25.74
C ALA A 177 -3.25 2.89 24.73
N ALA A 178 -4.13 3.87 24.92
CA ALA A 178 -4.10 5.11 24.14
C ALA A 178 -2.87 5.96 24.46
N GLU A 179 -2.38 5.87 25.70
CA GLU A 179 -1.23 6.62 26.20
C GLU A 179 0.08 5.86 26.01
N GLY A 180 1.19 6.58 25.97
CA GLY A 180 2.54 6.01 25.89
C GLY A 180 2.95 5.53 24.50
N LEU A 181 2.15 5.78 23.46
CA LEU A 181 2.56 5.56 22.06
C LEU A 181 3.59 6.61 21.64
N ALA A 182 4.64 6.17 20.97
CA ALA A 182 5.63 7.06 20.37
C ALA A 182 6.12 6.49 19.02
N LEU A 183 6.63 7.37 18.16
CA LEU A 183 7.19 7.04 16.86
C LEU A 183 8.67 7.42 16.83
N PHE A 184 9.46 6.53 16.27
CA PHE A 184 10.91 6.66 16.24
C PHE A 184 11.46 6.43 14.85
N LEU A 185 12.51 7.15 14.49
CA LEU A 185 13.33 6.87 13.32
C LEU A 185 14.49 5.96 13.71
N VAL A 186 14.65 4.86 12.98
CA VAL A 186 15.72 3.89 13.13
C VAL A 186 16.45 3.75 11.80
N GLU A 187 17.77 3.78 11.81
CA GLU A 187 18.60 3.53 10.62
C GLU A 187 18.69 2.02 10.33
N ALA A 188 18.63 1.63 9.08
CA ALA A 188 18.90 0.27 8.66
C ALA A 188 20.38 -0.07 8.95
N GLY A 189 20.62 -1.16 9.67
CA GLY A 189 21.97 -1.53 10.08
C GLY A 189 22.42 -0.92 11.41
N ALA A 190 21.55 -0.20 12.13
CA ALA A 190 21.83 0.24 13.49
C ALA A 190 22.17 -0.95 14.40
N GLN A 191 23.14 -0.74 15.33
CA GLN A 191 23.59 -1.79 16.26
C GLN A 191 22.40 -2.31 17.09
N GLY A 192 22.27 -3.64 17.18
CA GLY A 192 21.18 -4.30 17.89
C GLY A 192 19.95 -4.56 17.01
N GLY A 193 19.94 -4.06 15.77
CA GLY A 193 18.93 -4.36 14.76
C GLY A 193 19.29 -5.61 13.95
N ALA A 194 18.31 -6.49 13.76
CA ALA A 194 18.42 -7.63 12.85
C ALA A 194 17.20 -7.65 11.92
N ARG A 195 17.38 -8.11 10.68
CA ARG A 195 16.33 -8.16 9.68
C ARG A 195 16.31 -9.52 9.01
N ARG A 196 15.13 -10.11 8.91
CA ARG A 196 14.87 -11.32 8.13
C ARG A 196 13.96 -10.96 6.95
N ASP A 197 14.52 -11.00 5.76
CA ASP A 197 13.83 -10.64 4.54
C ASP A 197 13.05 -11.83 3.97
N TYR A 198 11.87 -11.55 3.41
CA TYR A 198 11.01 -12.54 2.74
C TYR A 198 10.11 -11.83 1.73
N ARG A 199 9.28 -12.62 1.05
CA ARG A 199 8.26 -12.10 0.12
C ARG A 199 6.88 -12.50 0.61
N LEU A 200 5.93 -11.60 0.43
CA LEU A 200 4.51 -11.90 0.59
C LEU A 200 4.01 -12.75 -0.59
N VAL A 201 2.78 -13.24 -0.50
CA VAL A 201 2.20 -14.15 -1.50
C VAL A 201 2.05 -13.50 -2.89
N ASP A 202 2.05 -12.17 -2.97
CA ASP A 202 2.02 -11.38 -4.21
C ASP A 202 3.42 -10.96 -4.68
N ASP A 203 4.47 -11.54 -4.11
CA ASP A 203 5.89 -11.23 -4.32
C ASP A 203 6.36 -9.87 -3.76
N THR A 204 5.51 -9.12 -3.08
CA THR A 204 5.94 -7.85 -2.43
C THR A 204 7.05 -8.14 -1.42
N PRO A 205 8.22 -7.46 -1.53
CA PRO A 205 9.30 -7.61 -0.57
C PRO A 205 8.88 -7.11 0.82
N ALA A 206 9.16 -7.89 1.84
CA ALA A 206 8.88 -7.56 3.23
C ALA A 206 9.98 -8.06 4.16
N SER A 207 9.99 -7.55 5.39
CA SER A 207 10.93 -7.98 6.42
C SER A 207 10.24 -8.18 7.77
N GLU A 208 10.84 -9.04 8.56
CA GLU A 208 10.72 -9.03 10.01
C GLU A 208 11.91 -8.23 10.56
N LEU A 209 11.62 -7.20 11.35
CA LEU A 209 12.62 -6.34 11.98
C LEU A 209 12.68 -6.63 13.47
N SER A 210 13.76 -7.26 13.93
CA SER A 210 14.03 -7.53 15.34
C SER A 210 14.93 -6.44 15.93
N LEU A 211 14.53 -5.87 17.06
CA LEU A 211 15.19 -4.76 17.72
C LEU A 211 15.63 -5.20 19.14
N THR A 212 16.91 -5.04 19.46
CA THR A 212 17.48 -5.30 20.78
C THR A 212 18.27 -4.08 21.22
N ALA A 213 17.64 -3.22 22.03
CA ALA A 213 18.17 -1.95 22.50
C ALA A 213 18.77 -1.08 21.36
N VAL A 214 18.08 -1.03 20.22
CA VAL A 214 18.51 -0.27 19.03
C VAL A 214 18.39 1.22 19.29
N PRO A 215 19.44 2.03 19.01
CA PRO A 215 19.38 3.48 19.15
C PRO A 215 18.35 4.06 18.15
N ALA A 216 17.54 5.02 18.61
CA ALA A 216 16.47 5.60 17.82
C ALA A 216 16.28 7.09 18.11
N LEU A 217 15.86 7.85 17.10
CA LEU A 217 15.49 9.25 17.22
C LEU A 217 13.96 9.34 17.39
N CYS A 218 13.51 9.97 18.45
CA CYS A 218 12.08 10.22 18.66
C CYS A 218 11.56 11.23 17.61
N LEU A 219 10.47 10.86 16.92
CA LEU A 219 9.79 11.71 15.95
C LEU A 219 8.55 12.36 16.55
N ALA A 220 7.76 11.61 17.32
CA ALA A 220 6.51 12.07 17.94
C ALA A 220 6.19 11.22 19.16
N GLU A 221 5.52 11.81 20.17
CA GLU A 221 5.08 11.14 21.39
C GLU A 221 3.60 11.46 21.69
N GLY A 222 2.91 10.56 22.38
CA GLY A 222 1.55 10.76 22.89
C GLY A 222 0.54 11.09 21.78
N GLY A 223 -0.24 12.15 21.99
CA GLY A 223 -1.29 12.56 21.04
C GLY A 223 -0.78 12.88 19.64
N GLU A 224 0.45 13.40 19.52
CA GLU A 224 1.07 13.65 18.21
C GLU A 224 1.40 12.34 17.49
N ALA A 225 1.95 11.35 18.19
CA ALA A 225 2.20 10.03 17.64
C ALA A 225 0.90 9.36 17.16
N SER A 226 -0.18 9.47 17.93
CA SER A 226 -1.50 8.96 17.55
C SER A 226 -2.05 9.64 16.31
N ARG A 227 -1.88 10.96 16.18
CA ARG A 227 -2.26 11.72 14.99
C ARG A 227 -1.49 11.28 13.75
N VAL A 228 -0.16 11.08 13.88
CA VAL A 228 0.66 10.57 12.78
C VAL A 228 0.23 9.16 12.38
N LEU A 229 0.01 8.27 13.35
CA LEU A 229 -0.45 6.89 13.09
C LEU A 229 -1.77 6.89 12.31
N ALA A 230 -2.75 7.68 12.75
CA ALA A 230 -4.05 7.80 12.06
C ALA A 230 -3.89 8.34 10.62
N GLY A 231 -3.04 9.36 10.43
CA GLY A 231 -2.78 9.92 9.11
C GLY A 231 -2.07 8.94 8.17
N VAL A 232 -1.12 8.14 8.67
CA VAL A 232 -0.46 7.08 7.89
C VAL A 232 -1.46 5.98 7.52
N ALA A 233 -2.33 5.59 8.45
CA ALA A 233 -3.37 4.60 8.18
C ALA A 233 -4.36 5.11 7.11
N ALA A 234 -4.79 6.37 7.19
CA ALA A 234 -5.67 6.98 6.21
C ALA A 234 -5.05 7.01 4.80
N ALA A 235 -3.81 7.49 4.68
CA ALA A 235 -3.08 7.50 3.41
C ALA A 235 -2.84 6.08 2.86
N GLY A 236 -2.49 5.13 3.74
CA GLY A 236 -2.29 3.73 3.40
C GLY A 236 -3.57 3.06 2.89
N ILE A 237 -4.70 3.27 3.56
CA ILE A 237 -6.01 2.75 3.15
C ILE A 237 -6.42 3.30 1.78
N ALA A 238 -6.30 4.61 1.58
CA ALA A 238 -6.62 5.24 0.29
C ALA A 238 -5.76 4.69 -0.85
N ALA A 239 -4.45 4.59 -0.64
CA ALA A 239 -3.52 4.06 -1.62
C ALA A 239 -3.79 2.59 -1.95
N LEU A 240 -4.08 1.75 -0.94
CA LEU A 240 -4.39 0.34 -1.13
C LEU A 240 -5.74 0.11 -1.82
N CYS A 241 -6.75 0.94 -1.54
CA CYS A 241 -8.01 0.90 -2.27
C CYS A 241 -7.78 1.15 -3.77
N ALA A 242 -6.99 2.15 -4.13
CA ALA A 242 -6.64 2.44 -5.52
C ALA A 242 -5.83 1.30 -6.17
N ASP A 243 -4.86 0.74 -5.45
CA ASP A 243 -4.06 -0.41 -5.89
C ASP A 243 -4.93 -1.65 -6.19
N MET A 244 -5.84 -1.99 -5.27
CA MET A 244 -6.78 -3.11 -5.46
C MET A 244 -7.71 -2.90 -6.66
N VAL A 245 -8.18 -1.67 -6.89
CA VAL A 245 -8.98 -1.33 -8.09
C VAL A 245 -8.14 -1.53 -9.35
N GLY A 246 -6.87 -1.10 -9.36
CA GLY A 246 -5.96 -1.33 -10.49
C GLY A 246 -5.76 -2.81 -10.81
N ALA A 247 -5.48 -3.62 -9.80
CA ALA A 247 -5.32 -5.07 -9.96
C ALA A 247 -6.61 -5.76 -10.45
N ALA A 248 -7.77 -5.37 -9.91
CA ALA A 248 -9.07 -5.88 -10.35
C ALA A 248 -9.39 -5.47 -11.78
N GLU A 249 -9.07 -4.23 -12.18
CA GLU A 249 -9.23 -3.76 -13.56
C GLU A 249 -8.37 -4.58 -14.55
N ALA A 250 -7.12 -4.86 -14.19
CA ALA A 250 -6.24 -5.70 -14.99
C ALA A 250 -6.80 -7.12 -15.13
N ALA A 251 -7.26 -7.72 -14.03
CA ALA A 251 -7.89 -9.04 -14.06
C ALA A 251 -9.16 -9.06 -14.93
N TYR A 252 -9.99 -8.03 -14.85
CA TYR A 252 -11.18 -7.88 -15.67
C TYR A 252 -10.86 -7.81 -17.17
N ARG A 253 -9.89 -6.97 -17.55
CA ARG A 253 -9.43 -6.83 -18.95
C ARG A 253 -8.91 -8.15 -19.50
N LEU A 254 -8.03 -8.84 -18.74
CA LEU A 254 -7.54 -10.17 -19.12
C LEU A 254 -8.69 -11.17 -19.33
N ALA A 255 -9.72 -11.14 -18.48
CA ALA A 255 -10.86 -12.02 -18.64
C ALA A 255 -11.67 -11.70 -19.92
N LEU A 256 -11.91 -10.42 -20.21
CA LEU A 256 -12.61 -10.02 -21.44
C LEU A 256 -11.83 -10.45 -22.69
N ASP A 257 -10.52 -10.21 -22.72
CA ASP A 257 -9.67 -10.60 -23.85
C ASP A 257 -9.71 -12.13 -24.04
N TYR A 258 -9.59 -12.90 -22.96
CA TYR A 258 -9.67 -14.35 -23.03
C TYR A 258 -11.03 -14.85 -23.51
N LEU A 259 -12.13 -14.29 -23.02
CA LEU A 259 -13.49 -14.63 -23.47
C LEU A 259 -13.69 -14.38 -24.95
N ASN A 260 -13.05 -13.37 -25.53
CA ASN A 260 -13.17 -13.00 -26.92
C ASN A 260 -12.31 -13.85 -27.89
N VAL A 261 -11.26 -14.50 -27.39
CA VAL A 261 -10.32 -15.27 -28.27
C VAL A 261 -10.41 -16.78 -28.05
N ARG A 262 -10.75 -17.24 -26.83
CA ARG A 262 -10.77 -18.67 -26.51
C ARG A 262 -11.94 -19.37 -27.18
N LYS A 263 -11.63 -20.44 -27.92
CA LYS A 263 -12.65 -21.28 -28.59
C LYS A 263 -12.80 -22.62 -27.87
N GLN A 264 -14.03 -23.02 -27.61
CA GLN A 264 -14.43 -24.34 -27.12
C GLN A 264 -15.81 -24.68 -27.70
N PHE A 265 -16.07 -26.00 -27.94
CA PHE A 265 -17.32 -26.46 -28.50
C PHE A 265 -17.70 -25.77 -29.82
N GLY A 266 -16.68 -25.50 -30.67
CA GLY A 266 -16.87 -24.93 -32.02
C GLY A 266 -17.11 -23.41 -32.08
N ARG A 267 -17.10 -22.67 -30.96
CA ARG A 267 -17.34 -21.22 -30.90
C ARG A 267 -16.46 -20.52 -29.86
N VAL A 268 -16.43 -19.20 -29.92
CA VAL A 268 -15.78 -18.36 -28.89
C VAL A 268 -16.58 -18.47 -27.60
N ILE A 269 -15.91 -18.70 -26.47
CA ILE A 269 -16.59 -18.94 -25.19
C ILE A 269 -17.38 -17.71 -24.71
N GLY A 270 -16.98 -16.50 -25.08
CA GLY A 270 -17.70 -15.25 -24.80
C GLY A 270 -19.08 -15.16 -25.45
N GLU A 271 -19.45 -16.03 -26.36
CA GLU A 271 -20.83 -16.15 -26.89
C GLU A 271 -21.80 -16.76 -25.86
N ASN A 272 -21.30 -17.45 -24.84
CA ASN A 272 -22.15 -18.04 -23.81
C ASN A 272 -22.75 -16.98 -22.90
N GLN A 273 -24.06 -16.93 -22.78
CA GLN A 273 -24.78 -15.92 -22.01
C GLN A 273 -24.34 -15.88 -20.53
N ALA A 274 -24.09 -17.05 -19.91
CA ALA A 274 -23.62 -17.11 -18.52
C ALA A 274 -22.29 -16.40 -18.29
N LEU A 275 -21.36 -16.42 -19.28
CA LEU A 275 -20.07 -15.72 -19.20
C LEU A 275 -20.24 -14.22 -19.45
N ARG A 276 -21.18 -13.81 -20.33
CA ARG A 276 -21.52 -12.41 -20.52
C ARG A 276 -22.13 -11.80 -19.27
N HIS A 277 -23.04 -12.48 -18.61
CA HIS A 277 -23.60 -12.04 -17.33
C HIS A 277 -22.53 -11.92 -16.26
N ARG A 278 -21.62 -12.89 -16.15
CA ARG A 278 -20.48 -12.81 -15.23
C ARG A 278 -19.59 -11.60 -15.52
N ALA A 279 -19.29 -11.32 -16.79
CA ALA A 279 -18.51 -10.15 -17.17
C ALA A 279 -19.24 -8.83 -16.79
N ALA A 280 -20.56 -8.77 -16.95
CA ALA A 280 -21.37 -7.63 -16.52
C ALA A 280 -21.33 -7.46 -14.98
N ASP A 281 -21.48 -8.56 -14.21
CA ASP A 281 -21.40 -8.51 -12.74
C ASP A 281 -20.01 -8.09 -12.25
N MET A 282 -18.93 -8.54 -12.94
CA MET A 282 -17.57 -8.07 -12.67
C MET A 282 -17.43 -6.56 -12.90
N LEU A 283 -18.03 -6.02 -13.98
CA LEU A 283 -17.99 -4.58 -14.27
C LEU A 283 -18.73 -3.78 -13.19
N VAL A 284 -19.91 -4.21 -12.76
CA VAL A 284 -20.66 -3.58 -11.66
C VAL A 284 -19.82 -3.54 -10.38
N SER A 285 -19.18 -4.67 -10.05
CA SER A 285 -18.30 -4.77 -8.88
C SER A 285 -17.10 -3.84 -9.01
N LEU A 286 -16.46 -3.77 -10.19
CA LEU A 286 -15.32 -2.91 -10.44
C LEU A 286 -15.68 -1.42 -10.34
N GLU A 287 -16.81 -0.99 -10.90
CA GLU A 287 -17.27 0.41 -10.82
C GLU A 287 -17.64 0.81 -9.39
N THR A 288 -18.23 -0.12 -8.64
CA THR A 288 -18.50 0.08 -7.20
C THR A 288 -17.18 0.27 -6.42
N ALA A 289 -16.19 -0.60 -6.64
CA ALA A 289 -14.89 -0.50 -6.01
C ALA A 289 -14.17 0.81 -6.40
N ARG A 290 -14.24 1.23 -7.69
CA ARG A 290 -13.64 2.47 -8.18
C ARG A 290 -14.23 3.70 -7.48
N SER A 291 -15.55 3.75 -7.36
CA SER A 291 -16.25 4.84 -6.67
C SER A 291 -15.84 4.93 -5.19
N MET A 292 -15.72 3.79 -4.52
CA MET A 292 -15.32 3.75 -3.12
C MET A 292 -13.83 4.06 -2.91
N ALA A 293 -12.95 3.68 -3.83
CA ALA A 293 -11.54 4.06 -3.76
C ALA A 293 -11.35 5.57 -3.90
N MET A 294 -12.14 6.23 -4.76
CA MET A 294 -12.16 7.69 -4.85
C MET A 294 -12.67 8.33 -3.55
N ALA A 295 -13.72 7.77 -2.95
CA ALA A 295 -14.21 8.24 -1.65
C ALA A 295 -13.15 8.11 -0.55
N ALA A 296 -12.36 7.01 -0.55
CA ALA A 296 -11.23 6.84 0.37
C ALA A 296 -10.16 7.92 0.21
N ALA A 297 -9.81 8.27 -1.03
CA ALA A 297 -8.82 9.31 -1.30
C ALA A 297 -9.31 10.68 -0.80
N VAL A 298 -10.55 11.03 -1.07
CA VAL A 298 -11.17 12.28 -0.56
C VAL A 298 -11.22 12.30 0.97
N ALA A 299 -11.56 11.18 1.62
CA ALA A 299 -11.60 11.09 3.07
C ALA A 299 -10.20 11.22 3.69
N ALA A 300 -9.17 10.62 3.09
CA ALA A 300 -7.80 10.76 3.55
C ALA A 300 -7.26 12.21 3.46
N ASP A 301 -7.74 12.98 2.50
CA ASP A 301 -7.39 14.40 2.35
C ASP A 301 -8.16 15.34 3.30
N ARG A 302 -9.14 14.81 4.05
CA ARG A 302 -10.01 15.59 4.96
C ARG A 302 -10.13 14.90 6.33
N PRO A 303 -9.00 14.65 7.03
CA PRO A 303 -8.99 13.87 8.27
C PRO A 303 -9.89 14.44 9.38
N ASP A 304 -10.13 15.76 9.37
CA ASP A 304 -10.92 16.47 10.38
C ASP A 304 -12.43 16.50 10.08
N ALA A 305 -12.90 15.96 8.95
CA ALA A 305 -14.32 15.87 8.66
C ALA A 305 -14.96 14.70 9.46
N ASP A 306 -16.14 14.94 10.02
CA ASP A 306 -16.82 14.04 10.96
C ASP A 306 -16.95 12.59 10.48
N ASP A 307 -17.16 12.38 9.18
CA ASP A 307 -17.39 11.07 8.58
C ASP A 307 -16.13 10.43 7.97
N SER A 308 -14.98 11.12 7.93
CA SER A 308 -13.78 10.67 7.19
C SER A 308 -13.27 9.30 7.65
N ALA A 309 -13.21 9.08 8.95
CA ALA A 309 -12.77 7.79 9.50
C ALA A 309 -13.73 6.66 9.09
N ALA A 310 -15.04 6.87 9.21
CA ALA A 310 -16.05 5.90 8.79
C ALA A 310 -16.05 5.65 7.28
N ASP A 311 -15.81 6.68 6.47
CA ASP A 311 -15.74 6.56 5.02
C ASP A 311 -14.52 5.76 4.56
N LEU A 312 -13.36 5.92 5.20
CA LEU A 312 -12.18 5.08 4.97
C LEU A 312 -12.47 3.60 5.26
N LEU A 313 -13.12 3.30 6.40
CA LEU A 313 -13.50 1.93 6.77
C LEU A 313 -14.50 1.34 5.77
N ARG A 314 -15.53 2.10 5.39
CA ARG A 314 -16.53 1.71 4.38
C ARG A 314 -15.87 1.44 3.03
N ALA A 315 -14.98 2.31 2.60
CA ALA A 315 -14.26 2.19 1.35
C ALA A 315 -13.40 0.92 1.33
N LYS A 316 -12.56 0.72 2.35
CA LYS A 316 -11.69 -0.47 2.44
C LYS A 316 -12.49 -1.77 2.44
N LEU A 317 -13.60 -1.82 3.21
CA LEU A 317 -14.53 -2.96 3.25
C LEU A 317 -15.09 -3.28 1.86
N ILE A 318 -15.62 -2.28 1.16
CA ILE A 318 -16.31 -2.47 -0.13
C ILE A 318 -15.28 -2.80 -1.22
N VAL A 319 -14.19 -2.05 -1.29
CA VAL A 319 -13.14 -2.29 -2.31
C VAL A 319 -12.53 -3.67 -2.14
N GLY A 320 -12.18 -4.09 -0.91
CA GLY A 320 -11.61 -5.42 -0.66
C GLY A 320 -12.54 -6.56 -1.12
N ARG A 321 -13.85 -6.46 -0.82
CA ARG A 321 -14.84 -7.47 -1.25
C ARG A 321 -15.01 -7.50 -2.76
N HIS A 322 -15.23 -6.36 -3.40
CA HIS A 322 -15.51 -6.28 -4.83
C HIS A 322 -14.28 -6.60 -5.68
N ALA A 323 -13.09 -6.08 -5.33
CA ALA A 323 -11.86 -6.40 -6.05
C ALA A 323 -11.54 -7.90 -6.00
N ARG A 324 -11.70 -8.54 -4.82
CA ARG A 324 -11.56 -10.00 -4.67
C ARG A 324 -12.54 -10.75 -5.56
N GLN A 325 -13.82 -10.35 -5.57
CA GLN A 325 -14.85 -10.97 -6.40
C GLN A 325 -14.51 -10.88 -7.88
N VAL A 326 -14.08 -9.70 -8.37
CA VAL A 326 -13.65 -9.50 -9.77
C VAL A 326 -12.50 -10.45 -10.12
N CYS A 327 -11.45 -10.51 -9.31
CA CYS A 327 -10.30 -11.38 -9.57
C CYS A 327 -10.68 -12.87 -9.55
N GLN A 328 -11.52 -13.32 -8.62
CA GLN A 328 -12.01 -14.71 -8.55
C GLN A 328 -12.85 -15.08 -9.80
N HIS A 329 -13.75 -14.19 -10.23
CA HIS A 329 -14.53 -14.39 -11.45
C HIS A 329 -13.65 -14.39 -12.71
N ALA A 330 -12.61 -13.54 -12.74
CA ALA A 330 -11.63 -13.53 -13.83
C ALA A 330 -10.88 -14.86 -13.94
N ILE A 331 -10.37 -15.38 -12.82
CA ILE A 331 -9.74 -16.72 -12.77
C ILE A 331 -10.72 -17.81 -13.24
N GLN A 332 -11.98 -17.78 -12.77
CA GLN A 332 -12.99 -18.73 -13.21
C GLN A 332 -13.26 -18.69 -14.72
N CYS A 333 -13.23 -17.49 -15.33
CA CYS A 333 -13.37 -17.33 -16.79
C CYS A 333 -12.21 -17.96 -17.57
N HIS A 334 -11.00 -17.97 -17.01
CA HIS A 334 -9.82 -18.57 -17.61
C HIS A 334 -9.75 -20.09 -17.42
N GLY A 335 -10.40 -20.63 -16.38
CA GLY A 335 -10.28 -22.04 -16.00
C GLY A 335 -8.86 -22.40 -15.53
N GLY A 336 -8.36 -23.58 -15.90
CA GLY A 336 -7.11 -24.11 -15.37
C GLY A 336 -5.89 -23.19 -15.55
N ILE A 337 -5.77 -22.48 -16.68
CA ILE A 337 -4.65 -21.57 -16.93
C ILE A 337 -4.64 -20.38 -15.96
N GLY A 338 -5.81 -19.95 -15.46
CA GLY A 338 -5.90 -18.86 -14.50
C GLY A 338 -5.32 -19.19 -13.12
N MET A 339 -5.01 -20.47 -12.85
CA MET A 339 -4.40 -20.95 -11.62
C MET A 339 -2.90 -21.17 -11.73
N THR A 340 -2.31 -20.94 -12.91
CA THR A 340 -0.88 -21.18 -13.13
C THR A 340 -0.04 -19.93 -12.86
N GLU A 341 1.25 -20.14 -12.59
CA GLU A 341 2.21 -19.05 -12.33
C GLU A 341 2.58 -18.30 -13.63
N GLU A 342 2.33 -18.89 -14.78
CA GLU A 342 2.66 -18.33 -16.08
C GLU A 342 1.64 -17.31 -16.58
N TYR A 343 0.49 -17.17 -15.89
CA TYR A 343 -0.57 -16.29 -16.34
C TYR A 343 -0.94 -15.23 -15.28
N ALA A 344 -1.02 -13.97 -15.71
CA ALA A 344 -1.10 -12.81 -14.81
C ALA A 344 -2.36 -12.77 -13.92
N VAL A 345 -3.47 -13.37 -14.34
CA VAL A 345 -4.76 -13.21 -13.64
C VAL A 345 -4.74 -13.71 -12.20
N GLY A 346 -4.01 -14.82 -11.92
CA GLY A 346 -3.86 -15.34 -10.57
C GLY A 346 -3.04 -14.40 -9.67
N HIS A 347 -2.06 -13.71 -10.24
CA HIS A 347 -1.24 -12.74 -9.53
C HIS A 347 -2.05 -11.51 -9.11
N CYS A 348 -3.05 -11.10 -9.90
CA CYS A 348 -3.99 -10.02 -9.50
C CYS A 348 -4.76 -10.38 -8.22
N LEU A 349 -5.22 -11.62 -8.07
CA LEU A 349 -5.90 -12.05 -6.85
C LEU A 349 -4.95 -12.04 -5.64
N ARG A 350 -3.71 -12.52 -5.80
CA ARG A 350 -2.69 -12.47 -4.74
C ARG A 350 -2.40 -11.04 -4.28
N ARG A 351 -2.29 -10.10 -5.24
CA ARG A 351 -2.13 -8.67 -4.94
C ARG A 351 -3.30 -8.13 -4.12
N VAL A 352 -4.53 -8.40 -4.54
CA VAL A 352 -5.72 -7.98 -3.81
C VAL A 352 -5.77 -8.58 -2.41
N HIS A 353 -5.39 -9.84 -2.23
CA HIS A 353 -5.34 -10.46 -0.90
C HIS A 353 -4.34 -9.77 0.03
N VAL A 354 -3.12 -9.49 -0.43
CA VAL A 354 -2.13 -8.77 0.37
C VAL A 354 -2.61 -7.37 0.70
N ALA A 355 -3.08 -6.62 -0.30
CA ALA A 355 -3.56 -5.26 -0.11
C ALA A 355 -4.79 -5.17 0.82
N ASP A 356 -5.68 -6.17 0.79
CA ASP A 356 -6.83 -6.25 1.68
C ASP A 356 -6.42 -6.50 3.14
N HIS A 357 -5.37 -7.29 3.39
CA HIS A 357 -4.90 -7.56 4.75
C HIS A 357 -4.17 -6.39 5.41
N LEU A 358 -3.47 -5.57 4.64
CA LEU A 358 -2.77 -4.40 5.18
C LEU A 358 -3.78 -3.38 5.72
N PHE A 359 -3.53 -2.83 6.90
CA PHE A 359 -4.43 -1.92 7.64
C PHE A 359 -5.82 -2.51 7.96
N GLY A 360 -5.94 -3.82 8.03
CA GLY A 360 -7.17 -4.53 8.32
C GLY A 360 -7.95 -4.95 7.07
N ASP A 361 -8.38 -6.21 7.08
CA ASP A 361 -9.18 -6.80 6.00
C ASP A 361 -10.65 -6.34 6.05
N ALA A 362 -11.43 -6.75 5.04
CA ALA A 362 -12.84 -6.40 4.95
C ALA A 362 -13.65 -6.77 6.22
N ASP A 363 -13.31 -7.88 6.89
CA ASP A 363 -14.01 -8.30 8.11
C ASP A 363 -13.57 -7.46 9.33
N ALA A 364 -12.30 -7.07 9.42
CA ALA A 364 -11.81 -6.14 10.43
C ALA A 364 -12.48 -4.76 10.27
N GLN A 365 -12.61 -4.26 9.04
CA GLN A 365 -13.29 -2.99 8.77
C GLN A 365 -14.78 -3.06 9.15
N ALA A 366 -15.45 -4.17 8.87
CA ALA A 366 -16.85 -4.35 9.26
C ALA A 366 -17.03 -4.32 10.80
N ARG A 367 -16.11 -4.96 11.55
CA ARG A 367 -16.14 -4.91 13.04
C ARG A 367 -15.91 -3.50 13.57
N ARG A 368 -14.95 -2.75 12.98
CA ARG A 368 -14.69 -1.35 13.35
C ARG A 368 -15.89 -0.45 13.08
N LEU A 369 -16.54 -0.60 11.92
CA LEU A 369 -17.75 0.15 11.59
C LEU A 369 -18.89 -0.15 12.57
N ALA A 370 -19.09 -1.43 12.94
CA ALA A 370 -20.08 -1.82 13.92
C ALA A 370 -19.81 -1.22 15.31
N ALA A 371 -18.57 -0.95 15.65
CA ALA A 371 -18.20 -0.31 16.92
C ALA A 371 -18.40 1.23 16.91
N LEU A 372 -18.59 1.84 15.74
CA LEU A 372 -18.90 3.27 15.60
C LEU A 372 -20.43 3.55 15.58
N ALA A 373 -21.27 2.52 15.41
CA ALA A 373 -22.73 2.64 15.36
C ALA A 373 -23.35 2.56 16.74
#